data_fcb5759e49a26d9eb1000fc2cfd78464
#
_entry.id   fcb5759e49a26d9eb1000fc2cfd78464
#
_cell.length_a   1.000
_cell.length_b   1.000
_cell.length_c   1.000
_cell.angle_alpha   90.00
_cell.angle_beta   90.00
_cell.angle_gamma   90.00
#
_symmetry.space_group_name_H-M   'P 1'
#
loop_
_entity.id
_entity.type
_entity.pdbx_description
1 polymer ?
#
loop_
_entity_poly.entity_id
_entity_poly.type
_entity_poly.pdbx_seq_one_letter_code
_entity_poly.pdbx_strand_id
1 'polypeptide(L)'
;MSLNPAGLGMYRRNEISLTPLVPMAKASTAGTASWKGNSKSQFAFANVGVALNVFESSRSSLTSLTLGIGMNRIADFNSRYSFSSESRYDPDRPDRLMPTIADIFSQQMNNFGVRPDREAEGGGPNGPVPVDAWNPNVWPAILAYDAYMLGNYGTVKDPIWAVERIGRNASVLHSMDVVNSGSINEFTISMGGNINNILYFGASIGIQSVHKKLGVTYQEEYGYFNTDGIGHDGSGNALAEQLDVMNLYQEMEMNGSGVNFKLGFTARPLTGLRVGVAFHTPTYYSLDYSYRADIFSDIRNNADN
;
A
#
# COMPACT_ATOMS: atom_id res chain seq x y z
N MET A 1 -29.46 1.97 -5.51
CA MET A 1 -28.83 1.75 -6.83
C MET A 1 -27.62 0.82 -6.75
N SER A 2 -26.68 1.04 -5.85
CA SER A 2 -25.42 0.28 -5.81
C SER A 2 -25.58 -1.21 -5.49
N LEU A 3 -26.56 -1.59 -4.66
CA LEU A 3 -26.80 -2.99 -4.26
C LEU A 3 -27.86 -3.67 -5.11
N ASN A 4 -28.98 -3.01 -5.35
CA ASN A 4 -30.06 -3.57 -6.16
C ASN A 4 -30.65 -2.48 -7.09
N PRO A 5 -30.39 -2.54 -8.40
CA PRO A 5 -30.88 -1.55 -9.35
C PRO A 5 -32.41 -1.53 -9.50
N ALA A 6 -33.12 -2.60 -9.11
CA ALA A 6 -34.58 -2.61 -9.09
C ALA A 6 -35.18 -1.52 -8.16
N GLY A 7 -34.40 -1.03 -7.19
CA GLY A 7 -34.81 0.10 -6.36
C GLY A 7 -35.16 1.37 -7.13
N LEU A 8 -34.56 1.58 -8.32
CA LEU A 8 -34.90 2.70 -9.18
C LEU A 8 -36.36 2.65 -9.68
N GLY A 9 -36.91 1.47 -9.89
CA GLY A 9 -38.31 1.32 -10.29
C GLY A 9 -39.31 1.80 -9.22
N MET A 10 -38.85 2.06 -8.00
CA MET A 10 -39.72 2.61 -6.92
C MET A 10 -39.80 4.13 -6.92
N TYR A 11 -38.92 4.82 -7.65
CA TYR A 11 -38.91 6.26 -7.75
C TYR A 11 -40.09 6.76 -8.62
N ARG A 12 -40.77 7.78 -8.10
CA ARG A 12 -41.90 8.41 -8.76
C ARG A 12 -41.65 9.86 -9.13
N ARG A 13 -40.52 10.40 -8.67
CA ARG A 13 -40.11 11.80 -8.89
C ARG A 13 -38.62 11.81 -9.19
N ASN A 14 -38.20 12.88 -9.84
CA ASN A 14 -36.78 13.15 -10.00
C ASN A 14 -36.17 13.44 -8.64
N GLU A 15 -34.99 12.90 -8.42
CA GLU A 15 -34.25 13.02 -7.14
C GLU A 15 -32.77 13.24 -7.38
N ILE A 16 -32.18 14.11 -6.58
CA ILE A 16 -30.75 14.31 -6.49
C ILE A 16 -30.31 13.87 -5.09
N SER A 17 -29.31 13.01 -5.00
CA SER A 17 -28.72 12.54 -3.75
C SER A 17 -27.28 13.01 -3.63
N LEU A 18 -26.92 13.46 -2.43
CA LEU A 18 -25.57 13.89 -2.10
C LEU A 18 -25.26 13.44 -0.68
N THR A 19 -24.24 12.62 -0.52
CA THR A 19 -23.82 12.11 0.79
C THR A 19 -22.37 12.50 1.05
N PRO A 20 -22.12 13.49 1.92
CA PRO A 20 -20.76 13.82 2.32
C PRO A 20 -20.18 12.72 3.19
N LEU A 21 -18.86 12.56 3.14
CA LEU A 21 -18.07 11.58 3.90
C LEU A 21 -16.83 12.24 4.47
N VAL A 22 -16.57 11.99 5.75
CA VAL A 22 -15.31 12.34 6.39
C VAL A 22 -14.74 11.05 6.99
N PRO A 23 -13.91 10.31 6.25
CA PRO A 23 -13.29 9.10 6.79
C PRO A 23 -12.29 9.47 7.89
N MET A 24 -12.34 8.74 8.99
CA MET A 24 -11.41 8.85 10.10
C MET A 24 -10.87 7.45 10.42
N ALA A 25 -9.58 7.26 10.24
CA ALA A 25 -8.89 6.04 10.63
C ALA A 25 -8.01 6.32 11.85
N LYS A 26 -8.14 5.52 12.88
CA LYS A 26 -7.27 5.55 14.07
C LYS A 26 -6.75 4.14 14.32
N ALA A 27 -5.44 4.02 14.46
CA ALA A 27 -4.79 2.77 14.83
C ALA A 27 -3.99 2.99 16.11
N SER A 28 -3.87 1.96 16.93
CA SER A 28 -3.02 1.94 18.13
C SER A 28 -2.39 0.57 18.29
N THR A 29 -1.17 0.50 18.85
CA THR A 29 -0.54 -0.75 19.26
C THR A 29 -0.35 -0.79 20.77
N ALA A 30 -0.28 -2.00 21.31
CA ALA A 30 0.16 -2.25 22.68
C ALA A 30 1.58 -2.87 22.62
N GLY A 31 2.49 -2.41 23.48
CA GLY A 31 3.86 -2.91 23.58
C GLY A 31 4.90 -1.82 23.83
N THR A 32 6.17 -2.18 23.76
CA THR A 32 7.32 -1.27 23.98
C THR A 32 7.59 -0.34 22.80
N ALA A 33 6.97 -0.61 21.65
CA ALA A 33 7.09 0.23 20.48
C ALA A 33 6.19 1.48 20.60
N SER A 34 6.75 2.62 20.24
CA SER A 34 6.00 3.88 20.16
C SER A 34 5.22 3.91 18.83
N TRP A 35 3.92 4.05 18.91
CA TRP A 35 3.04 4.15 17.75
C TRP A 35 2.29 5.48 17.77
N LYS A 36 2.35 6.19 16.65
CA LYS A 36 1.52 7.37 16.43
C LYS A 36 0.61 7.13 15.24
N GLY A 37 -0.66 6.84 15.50
CA GLY A 37 -1.70 6.90 14.48
C GLY A 37 -2.06 8.36 14.23
N ASN A 38 -1.67 8.89 13.09
CA ASN A 38 -2.16 10.19 12.62
C ASN A 38 -3.43 9.95 11.81
N SER A 39 -4.56 10.50 12.25
CA SER A 39 -5.76 10.53 11.43
C SER A 39 -5.58 11.56 10.32
N LYS A 40 -5.54 11.13 9.08
CA LYS A 40 -5.71 12.02 7.94
C LYS A 40 -7.21 12.09 7.66
N SER A 41 -7.87 13.16 8.05
CA SER A 41 -9.25 13.42 7.66
C SER A 41 -9.26 14.11 6.31
N GLN A 42 -10.01 13.58 5.38
CA GLN A 42 -10.21 14.17 4.06
C GLN A 42 -11.71 14.28 3.79
N PHE A 43 -12.17 15.45 3.39
CA PHE A 43 -13.56 15.61 2.95
C PHE A 43 -13.74 14.91 1.59
N ALA A 44 -14.77 14.11 1.48
CA ALA A 44 -15.13 13.39 0.26
C ALA A 44 -16.64 13.24 0.16
N PHE A 45 -17.10 12.71 -0.96
CA PHE A 45 -18.49 12.28 -1.13
C PHE A 45 -18.53 10.75 -1.16
N ALA A 46 -19.37 10.17 -0.32
CA ALA A 46 -19.66 8.74 -0.34
C ALA A 46 -20.54 8.37 -1.54
N ASN A 47 -21.51 9.27 -1.84
CA ASN A 47 -22.43 9.10 -2.96
C ASN A 47 -22.82 10.46 -3.54
N VAL A 48 -22.88 10.51 -4.85
CA VAL A 48 -23.52 11.57 -5.62
C VAL A 48 -24.39 10.90 -6.68
N GLY A 49 -25.67 11.25 -6.78
CA GLY A 49 -26.55 10.59 -7.74
C GLY A 49 -27.74 11.41 -8.16
N VAL A 50 -28.22 11.11 -9.37
CA VAL A 50 -29.44 11.67 -9.96
C VAL A 50 -30.30 10.51 -10.44
N ALA A 51 -31.57 10.55 -10.09
CA ALA A 51 -32.60 9.66 -10.62
C ALA A 51 -33.64 10.49 -11.39
N LEU A 52 -33.88 10.12 -12.64
CA LEU A 52 -34.82 10.80 -13.53
C LEU A 52 -35.94 9.83 -13.91
N ASN A 53 -37.16 10.15 -13.54
CA ASN A 53 -38.32 9.41 -14.00
C ASN A 53 -38.63 9.86 -15.45
N VAL A 54 -38.35 8.97 -16.40
CA VAL A 54 -38.48 9.27 -17.84
C VAL A 54 -39.81 8.80 -18.45
N PHE A 55 -40.54 7.94 -17.73
CA PHE A 55 -41.85 7.46 -18.18
C PHE A 55 -42.74 7.17 -16.97
N GLU A 56 -43.97 7.62 -17.04
CA GLU A 56 -45.01 7.29 -16.07
C GLU A 56 -46.35 7.10 -16.80
N SER A 57 -47.05 6.01 -16.47
CA SER A 57 -48.37 5.73 -17.05
C SER A 57 -49.27 5.02 -16.04
N SER A 58 -50.48 5.45 -15.94
CA SER A 58 -51.54 4.78 -15.14
C SER A 58 -52.36 3.77 -15.97
N ARG A 59 -52.19 3.75 -17.29
CA ARG A 59 -52.95 2.90 -18.22
C ARG A 59 -52.15 1.70 -18.75
N SER A 60 -50.84 1.66 -18.54
CA SER A 60 -49.96 0.61 -18.99
C SER A 60 -49.57 -0.27 -17.81
N SER A 61 -49.28 -1.57 -18.07
CA SER A 61 -48.68 -2.47 -17.09
C SER A 61 -47.29 -1.99 -16.66
N LEU A 62 -46.55 -1.37 -17.56
CA LEU A 62 -45.33 -0.64 -17.20
C LEU A 62 -45.77 0.71 -16.60
N THR A 63 -45.69 0.82 -15.28
CA THR A 63 -46.18 1.99 -14.55
C THR A 63 -45.17 3.13 -14.55
N SER A 64 -43.87 2.83 -14.45
CA SER A 64 -42.80 3.83 -14.51
C SER A 64 -41.50 3.25 -14.99
N LEU A 65 -40.66 4.12 -15.58
CA LEU A 65 -39.29 3.86 -15.94
C LEU A 65 -38.40 5.01 -15.45
N THR A 66 -37.34 4.67 -14.74
CA THR A 66 -36.41 5.61 -14.13
C THR A 66 -35.00 5.32 -14.58
N LEU A 67 -34.30 6.35 -15.02
CA LEU A 67 -32.86 6.31 -15.29
C LEU A 67 -32.11 6.87 -14.08
N GLY A 68 -30.98 6.27 -13.75
CA GLY A 68 -30.12 6.70 -12.66
C GLY A 68 -28.66 6.83 -13.13
N ILE A 69 -28.05 7.92 -12.74
CA ILE A 69 -26.61 8.13 -12.90
C ILE A 69 -26.06 8.46 -11.53
N GLY A 70 -24.96 7.85 -11.14
CA GLY A 70 -24.38 8.09 -9.83
C GLY A 70 -22.92 7.73 -9.74
N MET A 71 -22.27 8.28 -8.74
CA MET A 71 -20.93 7.95 -8.30
C MET A 71 -21.01 7.48 -6.85
N ASN A 72 -20.40 6.34 -6.58
CA ASN A 72 -20.26 5.79 -5.23
C ASN A 72 -18.78 5.60 -4.91
N ARG A 73 -18.36 6.01 -3.72
CA ARG A 73 -17.05 5.63 -3.19
C ARG A 73 -17.13 4.22 -2.60
N ILE A 74 -16.43 3.28 -3.23
CA ILE A 74 -16.40 1.86 -2.83
C ILE A 74 -15.38 1.63 -1.73
N ALA A 75 -14.20 2.27 -1.84
CA ALA A 75 -13.16 2.20 -0.83
C ALA A 75 -12.42 3.52 -0.69
N ASP A 76 -11.94 3.79 0.51
CA ASP A 76 -11.07 4.92 0.84
C ASP A 76 -9.80 4.37 1.50
N PHE A 77 -8.62 4.69 0.94
CA PHE A 77 -7.32 4.20 1.40
C PHE A 77 -6.57 5.23 2.24
N ASN A 78 -7.12 6.44 2.42
CA ASN A 78 -6.42 7.51 3.10
C ASN A 78 -6.15 7.17 4.56
N SER A 79 -4.90 6.88 4.87
CA SER A 79 -4.42 6.61 6.23
C SER A 79 -2.95 7.00 6.36
N ARG A 80 -2.54 7.37 7.54
CA ARG A 80 -1.14 7.56 7.89
C ARG A 80 -0.88 6.99 9.27
N TYR A 81 0.21 6.26 9.41
CA TYR A 81 0.68 5.78 10.70
C TYR A 81 2.20 5.73 10.72
N SER A 82 2.76 5.91 11.91
CA SER A 82 4.18 5.80 12.14
C SER A 82 4.46 4.86 13.31
N PHE A 83 5.59 4.21 13.23
CA PHE A 83 6.08 3.24 14.19
C PHE A 83 7.52 3.55 14.53
N SER A 84 7.90 3.38 15.81
CA SER A 84 9.27 3.51 16.25
C SER A 84 9.56 2.45 17.31
N SER A 85 10.70 1.79 17.20
CA SER A 85 11.18 0.77 18.13
C SER A 85 12.68 0.85 18.26
N GLU A 86 13.20 0.71 19.46
CA GLU A 86 14.63 0.72 19.74
C GLU A 86 15.09 -0.70 20.12
N SER A 87 16.13 -1.18 19.45
CA SER A 87 16.87 -2.40 19.78
C SER A 87 18.20 -1.99 20.38
N ARG A 88 18.35 -2.15 21.71
CA ARG A 88 19.54 -1.71 22.43
C ARG A 88 20.60 -2.78 22.49
N TYR A 89 21.84 -2.38 22.28
CA TYR A 89 22.98 -3.22 22.54
C TYR A 89 23.01 -3.60 24.02
N ASP A 90 23.30 -4.88 24.31
CA ASP A 90 23.41 -5.44 25.64
C ASP A 90 24.88 -5.85 25.89
N PRO A 91 25.65 -5.10 26.68
CA PRO A 91 27.06 -5.42 26.95
C PRO A 91 27.26 -6.74 27.70
N ASP A 92 26.23 -7.24 28.40
CA ASP A 92 26.24 -8.53 29.08
C ASP A 92 26.01 -9.71 28.09
N ARG A 93 25.58 -9.41 26.87
CA ARG A 93 25.37 -10.37 25.77
C ARG A 93 25.92 -9.83 24.44
N PRO A 94 27.23 -9.65 24.33
CA PRO A 94 27.85 -9.01 23.15
C PRO A 94 27.74 -9.86 21.88
N ASP A 95 27.43 -11.14 22.01
CA ASP A 95 27.15 -12.07 20.91
C ASP A 95 25.73 -11.91 20.32
N ARG A 96 24.83 -11.22 21.01
CA ARG A 96 23.49 -10.94 20.53
C ARG A 96 23.51 -9.72 19.61
N LEU A 97 23.55 -9.99 18.31
CA LEU A 97 23.44 -8.95 17.30
C LEU A 97 22.05 -8.28 17.31
N MET A 98 22.03 -6.98 17.14
CA MET A 98 20.79 -6.25 16.90
C MET A 98 20.37 -6.47 15.45
N PRO A 99 19.13 -6.93 15.21
CA PRO A 99 18.65 -7.14 13.85
C PRO A 99 18.53 -5.80 13.12
N THR A 100 19.03 -5.75 11.90
CA THR A 100 18.94 -4.60 11.01
C THR A 100 18.27 -5.00 9.70
N ILE A 101 17.83 -4.04 8.91
CA ILE A 101 17.31 -4.34 7.58
C ILE A 101 18.41 -4.86 6.65
N ALA A 102 19.67 -4.46 6.90
CA ALA A 102 20.82 -4.94 6.15
C ALA A 102 21.02 -6.47 6.30
N ASP A 103 20.69 -7.04 7.47
CA ASP A 103 20.72 -8.50 7.67
C ASP A 103 19.67 -9.20 6.79
N ILE A 104 18.49 -8.61 6.65
CA ILE A 104 17.42 -9.14 5.78
C ILE A 104 17.87 -9.07 4.32
N PHE A 105 18.45 -7.96 3.89
CA PHE A 105 18.94 -7.79 2.53
C PHE A 105 20.12 -8.71 2.20
N SER A 106 21.07 -8.91 3.13
CA SER A 106 22.15 -9.86 2.93
C SER A 106 21.64 -11.30 2.78
N GLN A 107 20.65 -11.68 3.59
CA GLN A 107 19.98 -12.99 3.46
C GLN A 107 19.25 -13.13 2.12
N GLN A 108 18.57 -12.08 1.65
CA GLN A 108 17.95 -12.10 0.34
C GLN A 108 18.96 -12.32 -0.78
N MET A 109 20.07 -11.57 -0.78
CA MET A 109 21.15 -11.71 -1.78
C MET A 109 21.71 -13.14 -1.78
N ASN A 110 21.94 -13.71 -0.60
CA ASN A 110 22.43 -15.08 -0.46
C ASN A 110 21.40 -16.12 -0.92
N ASN A 111 20.14 -15.99 -0.49
CA ASN A 111 19.08 -16.95 -0.81
C ASN A 111 18.74 -16.98 -2.31
N PHE A 112 18.82 -15.85 -3.00
CA PHE A 112 18.63 -15.77 -4.44
C PHE A 112 19.90 -16.04 -5.24
N GLY A 113 21.04 -16.24 -4.57
CA GLY A 113 22.32 -16.51 -5.22
C GLY A 113 22.78 -15.37 -6.12
N VAL A 114 22.50 -14.12 -5.72
CA VAL A 114 22.83 -12.92 -6.51
C VAL A 114 24.34 -12.84 -6.67
N ARG A 115 24.82 -12.80 -7.92
CA ARG A 115 26.24 -12.74 -8.23
C ARG A 115 26.66 -11.32 -8.59
N PRO A 116 27.84 -10.87 -8.11
CA PRO A 116 28.41 -9.61 -8.58
C PRO A 116 28.80 -9.77 -10.07
N ASP A 117 28.44 -8.78 -10.89
CA ASP A 117 28.81 -8.76 -12.30
C ASP A 117 30.27 -8.28 -12.43
N ARG A 118 31.12 -9.08 -13.07
CA ARG A 118 32.51 -8.72 -13.33
C ARG A 118 32.70 -7.80 -14.53
N GLU A 119 31.74 -7.79 -15.46
CA GLU A 119 31.92 -7.13 -16.76
C GLU A 119 31.51 -5.66 -16.76
N ALA A 120 30.81 -5.20 -15.74
CA ALA A 120 30.45 -3.79 -15.59
C ALA A 120 31.65 -3.01 -15.02
N GLU A 121 32.62 -2.68 -15.85
CA GLU A 121 33.53 -1.57 -15.61
C GLU A 121 32.70 -0.28 -15.46
N GLY A 122 32.40 0.15 -14.26
CA GLY A 122 31.60 1.33 -13.98
C GLY A 122 30.35 1.08 -13.13
N GLY A 123 30.28 -0.06 -12.47
CA GLY A 123 29.34 -0.27 -11.37
C GLY A 123 29.45 0.84 -10.33
N GLY A 124 28.46 0.94 -9.46
CA GLY A 124 28.41 1.93 -8.40
C GLY A 124 29.71 2.04 -7.61
N PRO A 125 29.77 2.94 -6.65
CA PRO A 125 30.99 3.22 -5.89
C PRO A 125 31.62 1.97 -5.24
N ASN A 126 30.86 0.88 -5.09
CA ASN A 126 31.30 -0.39 -4.49
C ASN A 126 31.73 -1.47 -5.50
N GLY A 127 31.79 -1.18 -6.79
CA GLY A 127 32.17 -2.15 -7.83
C GLY A 127 31.01 -2.54 -8.75
N PRO A 128 31.10 -3.71 -9.42
CA PRO A 128 30.14 -4.11 -10.45
C PRO A 128 28.72 -4.34 -9.91
N VAL A 129 27.74 -3.91 -10.68
CA VAL A 129 26.31 -4.11 -10.38
C VAL A 129 25.98 -5.61 -10.34
N PRO A 130 25.19 -6.10 -9.38
CA PRO A 130 24.76 -7.49 -9.35
C PRO A 130 24.02 -7.92 -10.62
N VAL A 131 24.33 -9.14 -11.11
CA VAL A 131 23.77 -9.68 -12.36
C VAL A 131 22.25 -9.75 -12.36
N ASP A 132 21.64 -9.96 -11.21
CA ASP A 132 20.19 -10.12 -11.03
C ASP A 132 19.45 -8.80 -10.78
N ALA A 133 19.99 -7.66 -11.25
CA ALA A 133 19.38 -6.33 -11.11
C ALA A 133 17.95 -6.24 -11.68
N TRP A 134 17.55 -7.16 -12.55
CA TRP A 134 16.21 -7.25 -13.10
C TRP A 134 15.23 -8.09 -12.27
N ASN A 135 15.69 -8.76 -11.22
CA ASN A 135 14.82 -9.52 -10.33
C ASN A 135 14.19 -8.58 -9.29
N PRO A 136 12.88 -8.28 -9.34
CA PRO A 136 12.23 -7.36 -8.41
C PRO A 136 12.30 -7.81 -6.96
N ASN A 137 12.50 -9.10 -6.70
CA ASN A 137 12.59 -9.63 -5.34
C ASN A 137 13.87 -9.20 -4.60
N VAL A 138 14.90 -8.76 -5.33
CA VAL A 138 16.19 -8.37 -4.75
C VAL A 138 16.53 -6.90 -4.95
N TRP A 139 15.67 -6.11 -5.59
CA TRP A 139 15.95 -4.68 -5.84
C TRP A 139 16.33 -3.88 -4.59
N PRO A 140 15.60 -3.98 -3.45
CA PRO A 140 16.00 -3.24 -2.26
C PRO A 140 17.37 -3.67 -1.72
N ALA A 141 17.71 -4.96 -1.86
CA ALA A 141 19.01 -5.50 -1.43
C ALA A 141 20.15 -5.01 -2.35
N ILE A 142 19.90 -4.86 -3.66
CA ILE A 142 20.85 -4.27 -4.60
C ILE A 142 21.07 -2.79 -4.28
N LEU A 143 20.02 -2.04 -3.98
CA LEU A 143 20.14 -0.64 -3.54
C LEU A 143 20.93 -0.52 -2.22
N ALA A 144 20.75 -1.48 -1.29
CA ALA A 144 21.51 -1.51 -0.05
C ALA A 144 23.00 -1.79 -0.30
N TYR A 145 23.35 -2.61 -1.30
CA TYR A 145 24.72 -2.80 -1.74
C TYR A 145 25.30 -1.51 -2.34
N ASP A 146 24.56 -0.82 -3.22
CA ASP A 146 24.98 0.45 -3.80
C ASP A 146 25.10 1.57 -2.75
N ALA A 147 24.32 1.46 -1.66
CA ALA A 147 24.38 2.36 -0.50
C ALA A 147 25.46 1.93 0.54
N TYR A 148 26.40 1.05 0.18
CA TYR A 148 27.51 0.61 1.02
C TYR A 148 27.13 -0.14 2.32
N MET A 149 25.93 -0.66 2.39
CA MET A 149 25.47 -1.42 3.57
C MET A 149 25.87 -2.88 3.54
N LEU A 150 26.11 -3.42 2.34
CA LEU A 150 26.46 -4.84 2.10
C LEU A 150 27.77 -4.96 1.36
N GLY A 151 28.52 -6.01 1.68
CA GLY A 151 29.72 -6.41 0.95
C GLY A 151 29.69 -7.88 0.55
N ASN A 152 30.46 -8.22 -0.48
CA ASN A 152 30.69 -9.61 -0.87
C ASN A 152 32.02 -10.12 -0.34
N TYR A 153 31.97 -11.06 0.57
CA TYR A 153 33.15 -11.72 1.19
C TYR A 153 33.51 -13.06 0.53
N GLY A 154 32.69 -13.48 -0.44
CA GLY A 154 32.93 -14.69 -1.23
C GLY A 154 33.64 -14.40 -2.54
N THR A 155 33.56 -15.37 -3.44
CA THR A 155 34.03 -15.23 -4.82
C THR A 155 32.88 -14.82 -5.76
N VAL A 156 33.20 -14.48 -7.02
CA VAL A 156 32.17 -14.20 -8.03
C VAL A 156 31.28 -15.42 -8.32
N LYS A 157 31.83 -16.64 -8.18
CA LYS A 157 31.09 -17.89 -8.41
C LYS A 157 30.27 -18.32 -7.20
N ASP A 158 30.82 -18.08 -6.01
CA ASP A 158 30.19 -18.40 -4.72
C ASP A 158 30.20 -17.14 -3.86
N PRO A 159 29.29 -16.20 -4.08
CA PRO A 159 29.21 -14.95 -3.33
C PRO A 159 28.69 -15.22 -1.92
N ILE A 160 29.24 -14.49 -0.96
CA ILE A 160 28.79 -14.47 0.43
C ILE A 160 28.51 -13.01 0.78
N TRP A 161 27.26 -12.64 0.74
CA TRP A 161 26.82 -11.30 1.09
C TRP A 161 26.69 -11.16 2.60
N ALA A 162 27.30 -10.13 3.15
CA ALA A 162 27.22 -9.82 4.57
C ALA A 162 27.08 -8.31 4.79
N VAL A 163 26.64 -7.96 5.98
CA VAL A 163 26.50 -6.57 6.41
C VAL A 163 27.86 -5.94 6.59
N GLU A 164 28.03 -4.74 6.05
CA GLU A 164 29.21 -3.92 6.23
C GLU A 164 28.89 -2.63 7.00
N ARG A 165 29.92 -2.03 7.60
CA ARG A 165 29.88 -0.71 8.25
C ARG A 165 28.90 -0.56 9.40
N ILE A 166 28.33 -1.67 9.91
CA ILE A 166 27.49 -1.68 11.10
C ILE A 166 28.27 -2.42 12.21
N GLY A 167 28.63 -1.70 13.25
CA GLY A 167 29.37 -2.26 14.37
C GLY A 167 28.49 -3.22 15.19
N ARG A 168 29.13 -4.25 15.75
CA ARG A 168 28.45 -5.24 16.61
C ARG A 168 27.98 -4.67 17.95
N ASN A 169 28.53 -3.53 18.35
CA ASN A 169 28.16 -2.75 19.53
C ASN A 169 27.06 -1.70 19.23
N ALA A 170 26.38 -1.80 18.09
CA ALA A 170 25.34 -0.87 17.72
C ALA A 170 24.01 -1.13 18.46
N SER A 171 23.39 -0.06 18.94
CA SER A 171 21.96 0.01 19.20
C SER A 171 21.28 0.58 17.99
N VAL A 172 20.08 0.11 17.65
CA VAL A 172 19.38 0.51 16.43
C VAL A 172 18.01 1.09 16.80
N LEU A 173 17.76 2.33 16.40
CA LEU A 173 16.44 2.95 16.44
C LEU A 173 15.77 2.77 15.08
N HIS A 174 14.76 1.92 15.04
CA HIS A 174 13.93 1.69 13.86
C HIS A 174 12.77 2.66 13.85
N SER A 175 12.55 3.34 12.75
CA SER A 175 11.40 4.22 12.52
C SER A 175 10.76 3.93 11.17
N MET A 176 9.44 3.89 11.13
CA MET A 176 8.69 3.67 9.90
C MET A 176 7.50 4.63 9.83
N ASP A 177 7.37 5.33 8.72
CA ASP A 177 6.20 6.16 8.40
C ASP A 177 5.52 5.61 7.13
N VAL A 178 4.23 5.31 7.26
CA VAL A 178 3.43 4.74 6.18
C VAL A 178 2.32 5.71 5.83
N VAL A 179 2.26 6.10 4.58
CA VAL A 179 1.24 6.99 4.03
C VAL A 179 0.49 6.26 2.92
N ASN A 180 -0.77 5.98 3.18
CA ASN A 180 -1.69 5.51 2.15
C ASN A 180 -2.54 6.67 1.65
N SER A 181 -2.84 6.68 0.37
CA SER A 181 -3.79 7.60 -0.25
C SER A 181 -4.51 6.97 -1.42
N GLY A 182 -5.64 7.57 -1.79
CA GLY A 182 -6.43 7.14 -2.94
C GLY A 182 -7.76 6.53 -2.57
N SER A 183 -8.47 6.06 -3.58
CA SER A 183 -9.83 5.52 -3.46
C SER A 183 -10.21 4.64 -4.64
N ILE A 184 -11.27 3.87 -4.44
CA ILE A 184 -12.02 3.25 -5.53
C ILE A 184 -13.36 3.95 -5.62
N ASN A 185 -13.65 4.57 -6.76
CA ASN A 185 -14.93 5.19 -7.04
C ASN A 185 -15.63 4.42 -8.17
N GLU A 186 -16.90 4.13 -8.00
CA GLU A 186 -17.74 3.48 -9.01
C GLU A 186 -18.71 4.51 -9.61
N PHE A 187 -18.60 4.75 -10.87
CA PHE A 187 -19.59 5.47 -11.66
C PHE A 187 -20.61 4.47 -12.20
N THR A 188 -21.89 4.72 -11.95
CA THR A 188 -22.97 3.80 -12.34
C THR A 188 -23.98 4.48 -13.27
N ILE A 189 -24.34 3.78 -14.35
CA ILE A 189 -25.48 4.09 -15.19
C ILE A 189 -26.50 2.97 -14.96
N SER A 190 -27.69 3.34 -14.59
CA SER A 190 -28.72 2.39 -14.15
C SER A 190 -30.07 2.70 -14.75
N MET A 191 -30.86 1.67 -14.97
CA MET A 191 -32.27 1.78 -15.39
C MET A 191 -33.12 0.88 -14.49
N GLY A 192 -34.27 1.39 -14.06
CA GLY A 192 -35.22 0.60 -13.27
C GLY A 192 -36.65 0.85 -13.72
N GLY A 193 -37.42 -0.21 -13.73
CA GLY A 193 -38.84 -0.18 -14.14
C GLY A 193 -39.76 -0.78 -13.08
N ASN A 194 -41.03 -0.41 -13.17
CA ASN A 194 -42.08 -0.79 -12.27
C ASN A 194 -43.27 -1.35 -13.07
N ILE A 195 -43.67 -2.56 -12.78
CA ILE A 195 -44.82 -3.24 -13.39
C ILE A 195 -45.92 -3.36 -12.32
N ASN A 196 -47.05 -2.67 -12.58
CA ASN A 196 -48.27 -2.73 -11.76
C ASN A 196 -48.06 -2.44 -10.26
N ASN A 197 -46.97 -1.79 -9.87
CA ASN A 197 -46.53 -1.61 -8.46
C ASN A 197 -46.35 -2.90 -7.66
N ILE A 198 -46.19 -4.01 -8.35
CA ILE A 198 -45.99 -5.34 -7.79
C ILE A 198 -44.59 -5.83 -8.08
N LEU A 199 -44.12 -5.70 -9.31
CA LEU A 199 -42.80 -6.16 -9.75
C LEU A 199 -41.92 -4.97 -10.16
N TYR A 200 -40.75 -4.88 -9.60
CA TYR A 200 -39.70 -3.92 -9.92
C TYR A 200 -38.50 -4.66 -10.49
N PHE A 201 -37.95 -4.13 -11.53
CA PHE A 201 -36.74 -4.67 -12.15
C PHE A 201 -35.71 -3.55 -12.41
N GLY A 202 -34.45 -3.92 -12.55
CA GLY A 202 -33.44 -2.93 -12.87
C GLY A 202 -32.17 -3.60 -13.35
N ALA A 203 -31.42 -2.81 -14.11
CA ALA A 203 -30.09 -3.15 -14.59
C ALA A 203 -29.15 -1.98 -14.41
N SER A 204 -27.87 -2.26 -14.18
CA SER A 204 -26.86 -1.21 -14.07
C SER A 204 -25.50 -1.70 -14.57
N ILE A 205 -24.74 -0.75 -15.12
CA ILE A 205 -23.35 -0.89 -15.48
C ILE A 205 -22.56 -0.02 -14.51
N GLY A 206 -21.57 -0.62 -13.85
CA GLY A 206 -20.63 0.05 -12.98
C GLY A 206 -19.25 0.14 -13.63
N ILE A 207 -18.71 1.34 -13.70
CA ILE A 207 -17.35 1.62 -14.14
C ILE A 207 -16.57 2.09 -12.92
N GLN A 208 -15.59 1.31 -12.50
CA GLN A 208 -14.77 1.62 -11.34
C GLN A 208 -13.46 2.28 -11.78
N SER A 209 -13.07 3.34 -11.08
CA SER A 209 -11.76 3.95 -11.16
C SER A 209 -11.01 3.64 -9.89
N VAL A 210 -9.83 3.05 -10.04
CA VAL A 210 -8.94 2.67 -8.95
C VAL A 210 -7.73 3.58 -8.97
N HIS A 211 -7.46 4.22 -7.85
CA HIS A 211 -6.23 4.94 -7.60
C HIS A 211 -5.79 4.65 -6.18
N LYS A 212 -4.60 4.08 -6.02
CA LYS A 212 -3.99 3.79 -4.72
C LYS A 212 -2.51 4.12 -4.77
N LYS A 213 -2.05 4.88 -3.78
CA LYS A 213 -0.64 5.19 -3.58
C LYS A 213 -0.25 4.82 -2.15
N LEU A 214 0.81 4.04 -2.02
CA LEU A 214 1.42 3.65 -0.76
C LEU A 214 2.85 4.19 -0.75
N GLY A 215 3.17 5.07 0.20
CA GLY A 215 4.52 5.51 0.49
C GLY A 215 4.96 4.95 1.84
N VAL A 216 6.13 4.37 1.89
CA VAL A 216 6.77 3.86 3.11
C VAL A 216 8.14 4.52 3.22
N THR A 217 8.39 5.18 4.33
CA THR A 217 9.75 5.62 4.72
C THR A 217 10.16 4.80 5.92
N TYR A 218 11.24 4.07 5.77
CA TYR A 218 11.84 3.30 6.85
C TYR A 218 13.24 3.85 7.12
N GLN A 219 13.55 4.06 8.40
CA GLN A 219 14.81 4.63 8.85
C GLN A 219 15.39 3.76 9.96
N GLU A 220 16.69 3.54 9.90
CA GLU A 220 17.50 3.02 11.00
C GLU A 220 18.55 4.07 11.38
N GLU A 221 18.60 4.39 12.68
CA GLU A 221 19.64 5.21 13.26
C GLU A 221 20.49 4.32 14.18
N TYR A 222 21.81 4.35 14.00
CA TYR A 222 22.75 3.49 14.70
C TYR A 222 23.47 4.30 15.77
N GLY A 223 23.33 3.87 17.03
CA GLY A 223 24.05 4.41 18.17
C GLY A 223 25.06 3.39 18.69
N TYR A 224 26.34 3.74 18.79
CA TYR A 224 27.39 2.82 19.21
C TYR A 224 27.66 2.93 20.69
N PHE A 225 27.71 1.77 21.38
CA PHE A 225 27.83 1.70 22.84
C PHE A 225 29.30 1.73 23.25
N ASN A 226 29.88 2.92 23.30
CA ASN A 226 31.20 3.23 23.82
C ASN A 226 31.38 4.73 23.99
N THR A 227 32.46 5.17 24.65
CA THR A 227 32.70 6.59 24.95
C THR A 227 33.12 7.40 23.73
N ASP A 228 33.67 6.75 22.69
CA ASP A 228 34.12 7.37 21.44
C ASP A 228 33.06 7.35 20.35
N GLY A 229 31.95 6.60 20.53
CA GLY A 229 30.87 6.48 19.55
C GLY A 229 31.30 5.72 18.28
N ILE A 230 32.33 4.87 18.36
CA ILE A 230 32.90 4.12 17.23
C ILE A 230 32.32 2.71 17.18
N GLY A 231 31.92 2.26 15.99
CA GLY A 231 31.50 0.89 15.73
C GLY A 231 32.70 -0.08 15.78
N HIS A 232 32.48 -1.29 16.29
CA HIS A 232 33.49 -2.32 16.34
C HIS A 232 33.05 -3.57 15.56
N ASP A 233 34.00 -4.24 14.92
CA ASP A 233 33.78 -5.51 14.23
C ASP A 233 33.62 -6.69 15.22
N GLY A 234 33.42 -7.92 14.67
CA GLY A 234 33.32 -9.15 15.50
C GLY A 234 34.58 -9.54 16.27
N SER A 235 35.71 -8.93 15.98
CA SER A 235 36.99 -9.15 16.63
C SER A 235 37.33 -8.05 17.64
N GLY A 236 36.47 -7.04 17.75
CA GLY A 236 36.64 -5.89 18.66
C GLY A 236 37.52 -4.78 18.08
N ASN A 237 37.84 -4.80 16.77
CA ASN A 237 38.58 -3.73 16.15
C ASN A 237 37.62 -2.60 15.76
N ALA A 238 38.09 -1.35 15.86
CA ALA A 238 37.34 -0.18 15.40
C ALA A 238 37.10 -0.26 13.88
N LEU A 239 35.89 0.06 13.46
CA LEU A 239 35.56 0.20 12.05
C LEU A 239 36.21 1.47 11.49
N ALA A 240 36.85 1.39 10.33
CA ALA A 240 37.38 2.56 9.64
C ALA A 240 36.26 3.49 9.15
N GLU A 241 35.18 2.91 8.69
CA GLU A 241 33.95 3.58 8.29
C GLU A 241 32.76 2.93 8.95
N GLN A 242 31.79 3.73 9.41
CA GLN A 242 30.58 3.22 10.05
C GLN A 242 29.33 3.88 9.50
N LEU A 243 28.25 3.14 9.48
CA LEU A 243 26.93 3.64 9.13
C LEU A 243 26.29 4.29 10.36
N ASP A 244 25.90 5.54 10.23
CA ASP A 244 25.21 6.28 11.30
C ASP A 244 23.69 6.32 11.04
N VAL A 245 23.24 6.48 9.78
CA VAL A 245 21.82 6.53 9.43
C VAL A 245 21.59 5.84 8.08
N MET A 246 20.49 5.13 7.99
CA MET A 246 19.95 4.60 6.74
C MET A 246 18.50 5.03 6.58
N ASN A 247 18.14 5.45 5.37
CA ASN A 247 16.76 5.73 4.98
C ASN A 247 16.41 4.91 3.74
N LEU A 248 15.34 4.12 3.83
CA LEU A 248 14.73 3.42 2.72
C LEU A 248 13.38 4.07 2.41
N TYR A 249 13.24 4.62 1.23
CA TYR A 249 11.98 5.09 0.70
C TYR A 249 11.43 4.10 -0.32
N GLN A 250 10.17 3.73 -0.17
CA GLN A 250 9.47 2.87 -1.11
C GLN A 250 8.13 3.50 -1.46
N GLU A 251 7.81 3.52 -2.74
CA GLU A 251 6.55 4.00 -3.25
C GLU A 251 5.95 2.98 -4.20
N MET A 252 4.70 2.66 -3.99
CA MET A 252 3.90 1.83 -4.88
C MET A 252 2.65 2.60 -5.28
N GLU A 253 2.42 2.71 -6.57
CA GLU A 253 1.23 3.32 -7.14
C GLU A 253 0.49 2.29 -8.00
N MET A 254 -0.83 2.24 -7.83
CA MET A 254 -1.72 1.38 -8.59
C MET A 254 -2.84 2.23 -9.15
N ASN A 255 -2.93 2.25 -10.47
CA ASN A 255 -3.96 2.95 -11.22
C ASN A 255 -4.70 1.98 -12.11
N GLY A 256 -5.98 2.23 -12.36
CA GLY A 256 -6.70 1.44 -13.33
C GLY A 256 -8.20 1.63 -13.30
N SER A 257 -8.86 0.80 -14.07
CA SER A 257 -10.32 0.80 -14.19
C SER A 257 -10.88 -0.61 -14.15
N GLY A 258 -12.15 -0.71 -13.78
CA GLY A 258 -12.88 -1.96 -13.78
C GLY A 258 -14.30 -1.78 -14.24
N VAL A 259 -14.91 -2.86 -14.71
CA VAL A 259 -16.30 -2.86 -15.19
C VAL A 259 -17.05 -4.02 -14.55
N ASN A 260 -18.29 -3.77 -14.13
CA ASN A 260 -19.22 -4.79 -13.65
C ASN A 260 -20.65 -4.51 -14.13
N PHE A 261 -21.47 -5.56 -14.07
CA PHE A 261 -22.90 -5.50 -14.41
C PHE A 261 -23.72 -5.97 -13.20
N LYS A 262 -24.87 -5.33 -13.02
CA LYS A 262 -25.80 -5.65 -11.93
C LYS A 262 -27.21 -5.77 -12.48
N LEU A 263 -27.91 -6.81 -12.06
CA LEU A 263 -29.34 -7.02 -12.35
C LEU A 263 -30.08 -7.16 -11.03
N GLY A 264 -31.28 -6.64 -10.99
CA GLY A 264 -32.09 -6.70 -9.79
C GLY A 264 -33.57 -6.87 -10.06
N PHE A 265 -34.21 -7.59 -9.15
CA PHE A 265 -35.65 -7.76 -9.12
C PHE A 265 -36.16 -7.57 -7.70
N THR A 266 -37.32 -6.97 -7.57
CA THR A 266 -38.01 -6.83 -6.29
C THR A 266 -39.52 -7.03 -6.52
N ALA A 267 -40.09 -7.95 -5.77
CA ALA A 267 -41.53 -8.20 -5.79
C ALA A 267 -42.20 -7.68 -4.51
N ARG A 268 -43.42 -7.19 -4.64
CA ARG A 268 -44.28 -6.77 -3.54
C ARG A 268 -45.54 -7.63 -3.54
N PRO A 269 -45.48 -8.90 -3.04
CA PRO A 269 -46.61 -9.80 -3.06
C PRO A 269 -47.76 -9.33 -2.14
N LEU A 270 -47.46 -8.61 -1.07
CA LEU A 270 -48.43 -8.07 -0.12
C LEU A 270 -48.06 -6.62 0.24
N THR A 271 -49.01 -5.86 0.74
CA THR A 271 -48.87 -4.43 1.05
C THR A 271 -47.72 -4.13 2.02
N GLY A 272 -47.39 -5.05 2.93
CA GLY A 272 -46.33 -4.91 3.93
C GLY A 272 -45.05 -5.71 3.64
N LEU A 273 -45.02 -6.49 2.54
CA LEU A 273 -43.89 -7.38 2.26
C LEU A 273 -43.22 -7.05 0.90
N ARG A 274 -41.91 -6.89 0.91
CA ARG A 274 -41.07 -6.78 -0.29
C ARG A 274 -39.97 -7.82 -0.23
N VAL A 275 -39.81 -8.57 -1.32
CA VAL A 275 -38.74 -9.55 -1.49
C VAL A 275 -37.92 -9.15 -2.70
N GLY A 276 -36.62 -9.01 -2.52
CA GLY A 276 -35.69 -8.62 -3.58
C GLY A 276 -34.56 -9.60 -3.76
N VAL A 277 -34.12 -9.74 -5.00
CA VAL A 277 -32.92 -10.49 -5.38
C VAL A 277 -32.09 -9.62 -6.30
N ALA A 278 -30.76 -9.67 -6.12
CA ALA A 278 -29.83 -8.99 -6.99
C ALA A 278 -28.71 -9.94 -7.41
N PHE A 279 -28.29 -9.81 -8.64
CA PHE A 279 -27.19 -10.54 -9.22
C PHE A 279 -26.12 -9.55 -9.66
N HIS A 280 -24.86 -9.77 -9.22
CA HIS A 280 -23.70 -8.93 -9.59
C HIS A 280 -22.66 -9.81 -10.25
N THR A 281 -22.11 -9.37 -11.37
CA THR A 281 -20.91 -10.01 -11.92
C THR A 281 -19.70 -9.64 -11.06
N PRO A 282 -18.62 -10.43 -11.11
CA PRO A 282 -17.31 -9.95 -10.70
C PRO A 282 -16.95 -8.65 -11.44
N THR A 283 -16.11 -7.81 -10.81
CA THR A 283 -15.54 -6.65 -11.48
C THR A 283 -14.29 -7.09 -12.24
N TYR A 284 -14.25 -6.82 -13.54
CA TYR A 284 -13.09 -7.10 -14.37
C TYR A 284 -12.22 -5.86 -14.39
N TYR A 285 -10.98 -5.98 -13.86
CA TYR A 285 -10.05 -4.88 -13.72
C TYR A 285 -8.92 -4.96 -14.75
N SER A 286 -8.52 -3.78 -15.24
CA SER A 286 -7.22 -3.53 -15.85
C SER A 286 -6.45 -2.59 -14.93
N LEU A 287 -5.32 -3.04 -14.41
CA LEU A 287 -4.54 -2.33 -13.38
C LEU A 287 -3.09 -2.22 -13.83
N ASP A 288 -2.55 -1.02 -13.70
CA ASP A 288 -1.14 -0.70 -13.89
C ASP A 288 -0.48 -0.48 -12.53
N TYR A 289 0.70 -1.05 -12.36
CA TYR A 289 1.51 -0.90 -11.17
C TYR A 289 2.81 -0.20 -11.50
N SER A 290 3.18 0.77 -10.67
CA SER A 290 4.52 1.31 -10.63
C SER A 290 5.11 1.15 -9.23
N TYR A 291 6.38 0.81 -9.17
CA TYR A 291 7.14 0.69 -7.93
C TYR A 291 8.43 1.48 -8.05
N ARG A 292 8.76 2.22 -7.00
CA ARG A 292 10.01 2.94 -6.84
C ARG A 292 10.58 2.69 -5.46
N ALA A 293 11.89 2.51 -5.38
CA ALA A 293 12.61 2.47 -4.13
C ALA A 293 13.90 3.29 -4.24
N ASP A 294 14.27 3.96 -3.15
CA ASP A 294 15.51 4.70 -3.01
C ASP A 294 16.10 4.37 -1.62
N ILE A 295 17.41 4.14 -1.54
CA ILE A 295 18.14 4.02 -0.27
C ILE A 295 19.16 5.15 -0.19
N PHE A 296 19.23 5.77 0.97
CA PHE A 296 20.25 6.72 1.35
C PHE A 296 20.92 6.23 2.63
N SER A 297 22.24 6.28 2.67
CA SER A 297 23.06 5.95 3.82
C SER A 297 23.97 7.13 4.19
N ASP A 298 24.12 7.40 5.47
CA ASP A 298 25.09 8.35 6.00
C ASP A 298 26.23 7.55 6.66
N ILE A 299 27.42 7.68 6.09
CA ILE A 299 28.60 6.93 6.48
C ILE A 299 29.64 7.89 7.04
N ARG A 300 30.05 7.64 8.28
CA ARG A 300 31.09 8.40 8.96
C ARG A 300 32.43 7.70 8.80
N ASN A 301 33.46 8.47 8.43
CA ASN A 301 34.84 8.04 8.46
C ASN A 301 35.41 8.26 9.87
N ASN A 302 35.86 7.20 10.53
CA ASN A 302 36.41 7.24 11.88
C ASN A 302 37.90 7.59 11.91
N ALA A 303 38.59 7.63 10.76
CA ALA A 303 39.99 8.02 10.68
C ALA A 303 40.21 9.52 10.85
N ASP A 304 39.15 10.33 10.75
CA ASP A 304 39.20 11.78 10.83
C ASP A 304 38.87 12.33 12.25
N ASN A 305 38.72 11.43 13.26
CA ASN A 305 38.45 11.77 14.65
C ASN A 305 39.63 11.58 15.58
#